data_84007fedfd8b798de4989d0426f204eb
#
_entry.id   84007fedfd8b798de4989d0426f204eb
#
_cell.length_a   1.000
_cell.length_b   1.000
_cell.length_c   1.000
_cell.angle_alpha   90.00
_cell.angle_beta   90.00
_cell.angle_gamma   90.00
#
_symmetry.space_group_name_H-M   'P 1'
#
loop_
_entity.id
_entity.type
_entity.pdbx_description
1 polymer ?
#
loop_
_entity_poly.entity_id
_entity_poly.type
_entity_poly.pdbx_seq_one_letter_code
_entity_poly.pdbx_strand_id
1 'polypeptide(L)' 'MKIKVIVTPKNGVLDPQGKAIQQTLNSMNFIDVSEVRQGKYFEIETELKDEKDAKKNVEDMCKKLLANLVIEDYKIL' A
#
# COMPACT_ATOMS: atom_id res chain seq x y z
N MET A 1 6.06 6.46 19.15
CA MET A 1 6.17 7.07 17.80
C MET A 1 5.29 6.31 16.83
N LYS A 2 4.56 7.02 16.00
CA LYS A 2 3.69 6.43 14.99
C LYS A 2 4.37 6.49 13.63
N ILE A 3 4.42 5.36 12.93
CA ILE A 3 4.97 5.27 11.58
C ILE A 3 3.88 4.79 10.64
N LYS A 4 3.77 5.43 9.51
CA LYS A 4 2.75 5.14 8.49
C LYS A 4 3.39 4.50 7.28
N VAL A 5 2.75 3.45 6.76
CA VAL A 5 3.26 2.70 5.61
C VAL A 5 2.14 2.53 4.59
N ILE A 6 2.47 2.75 3.33
CA ILE A 6 1.59 2.45 2.21
C ILE A 6 2.17 1.25 1.46
N VAL A 7 1.32 0.28 1.15
CA VAL A 7 1.67 -0.88 0.32
C VAL A 7 0.78 -0.86 -0.92
N THR A 8 1.39 -0.88 -2.09
CA THR A 8 0.68 -0.80 -3.36
C THR A 8 1.12 -1.92 -4.30
N PRO A 9 0.25 -2.36 -5.24
CA PRO A 9 0.65 -3.33 -6.25
C PRO A 9 1.71 -2.74 -7.18
N LYS A 10 2.66 -3.56 -7.59
CA LYS A 10 3.65 -3.16 -8.60
C LYS A 10 2.97 -2.87 -9.93
N ASN A 11 3.60 -2.02 -10.76
CA ASN A 11 3.15 -1.78 -12.12
C ASN A 11 3.13 -3.09 -12.90
N GLY A 12 2.08 -3.30 -13.70
CA GLY A 12 1.93 -4.51 -14.50
C GLY A 12 1.38 -5.72 -13.76
N VAL A 13 1.20 -5.62 -12.44
CA VAL A 13 0.55 -6.68 -11.65
C VAL A 13 -0.96 -6.48 -11.72
N LEU A 14 -1.69 -7.57 -11.93
CA LEU A 14 -3.14 -7.55 -11.93
C LEU A 14 -3.67 -7.15 -10.55
N ASP A 15 -4.56 -6.17 -10.52
CA ASP A 15 -5.26 -5.71 -9.35
C ASP A 15 -6.76 -5.95 -9.53
N PRO A 16 -7.27 -7.15 -9.17
CA PRO A 16 -8.68 -7.49 -9.40
C PRO A 16 -9.64 -6.55 -8.67
N GLN A 17 -9.29 -6.11 -7.46
CA GLN A 17 -10.15 -5.22 -6.68
C GLN A 17 -10.19 -3.82 -7.30
N GLY A 18 -9.05 -3.28 -7.70
CA GLY A 18 -8.99 -2.00 -8.39
C GLY A 18 -9.73 -2.03 -9.71
N LYS A 19 -9.60 -3.11 -10.46
CA LYS A 19 -10.31 -3.30 -11.73
C LYS A 19 -11.82 -3.34 -11.53
N ALA A 20 -12.29 -4.06 -10.51
CA ALA A 20 -13.72 -4.13 -10.19
C ALA A 20 -14.28 -2.76 -9.79
N ILE A 21 -13.52 -2.00 -8.99
CA ILE A 21 -13.90 -0.65 -8.60
C ILE A 21 -14.01 0.25 -9.84
N GLN A 22 -13.02 0.19 -10.72
CA GLN A 22 -13.03 0.97 -11.96
C GLN A 22 -14.27 0.68 -12.79
N GLN A 23 -14.58 -0.59 -13.00
CA GLN A 23 -15.75 -0.98 -13.79
C GLN A 23 -17.05 -0.49 -13.18
N THR A 24 -17.17 -0.59 -11.85
CA THR A 24 -18.34 -0.09 -11.13
C THR A 24 -18.48 1.43 -11.27
N LEU A 25 -17.37 2.16 -11.11
CA LEU A 25 -17.38 3.61 -11.29
C LEU A 25 -17.80 4.00 -12.69
N ASN A 26 -17.29 3.31 -13.71
CA ASN A 26 -17.67 3.57 -15.09
C ASN A 26 -19.17 3.33 -15.30
N SER A 27 -19.75 2.31 -14.68
CA SER A 27 -21.18 2.02 -14.79
C SER A 27 -22.04 3.05 -14.05
N MET A 28 -21.46 3.79 -13.11
CA MET A 28 -22.12 4.87 -12.37
C MET A 28 -21.94 6.25 -13.02
N ASN A 29 -21.55 6.28 -14.29
CA ASN A 29 -21.30 7.49 -15.08
C ASN A 29 -19.99 8.23 -14.78
N PHE A 30 -19.08 7.63 -14.05
CA PHE A 30 -17.72 8.16 -13.89
C PHE A 30 -16.85 7.64 -15.04
N ILE A 31 -17.19 8.04 -16.25
CA ILE A 31 -16.60 7.49 -17.47
C ILE A 31 -15.16 7.92 -17.70
N ASP A 32 -14.69 8.97 -17.03
CA ASP A 32 -13.32 9.46 -17.16
C ASP A 32 -12.31 8.65 -16.35
N VAL A 33 -12.79 7.74 -15.48
CA VAL A 33 -11.91 6.90 -14.69
C VAL A 33 -11.31 5.82 -15.59
N SER A 34 -10.00 5.89 -15.82
CA SER A 34 -9.29 4.95 -16.66
C SER A 34 -8.59 3.85 -15.88
N GLU A 35 -8.29 4.08 -14.61
CA GLU A 35 -7.59 3.10 -13.78
C GLU A 35 -7.88 3.36 -12.31
N VAL A 36 -8.07 2.30 -11.55
CA VAL A 36 -8.14 2.34 -10.09
C VAL A 36 -7.18 1.30 -9.54
N ARG A 37 -6.34 1.69 -8.60
CA ARG A 37 -5.41 0.79 -7.93
C ARG A 37 -5.72 0.82 -6.44
N GLN A 38 -5.83 -0.36 -5.85
CA GLN A 38 -6.12 -0.49 -4.43
C GLN A 38 -4.88 -1.00 -3.71
N GLY A 39 -4.54 -0.36 -2.62
CA GLY A 39 -3.42 -0.76 -1.77
C GLY A 39 -3.85 -0.87 -0.32
N LYS A 40 -2.86 -0.95 0.55
CA LYS A 40 -3.05 -1.06 1.99
C LYS A 40 -2.35 0.10 2.68
N TYR A 41 -2.91 0.50 3.81
CA TYR A 41 -2.33 1.53 4.66
C TYR A 41 -2.19 0.98 6.08
N PHE A 42 -1.00 1.10 6.66
CA PHE A 42 -0.73 0.66 8.01
C PHE A 42 -0.27 1.82 8.88
N GLU A 43 -0.76 1.86 10.10
CA GLU A 43 -0.23 2.73 11.15
C GLU A 43 0.39 1.84 12.21
N ILE A 44 1.67 2.07 12.48
CA ILE A 44 2.42 1.25 13.42
C ILE A 44 2.86 2.13 14.56
N GLU A 45 2.37 1.83 15.77
CA GLU A 45 2.81 2.49 16.98
C GLU A 45 3.98 1.71 17.55
N THR A 46 5.11 2.37 17.78
CA THR A 46 6.29 1.75 18.36
C THR A 46 6.78 2.54 19.55
N GLU A 47 7.33 1.85 20.54
CA GLU A 47 7.91 2.47 21.72
C GLU A 47 9.34 2.96 21.49
N LEU A 48 9.95 2.62 20.35
CA LEU A 48 11.26 3.14 19.98
C LEU A 48 11.19 4.65 19.84
N LYS A 49 12.21 5.34 20.36
CA LYS A 49 12.26 6.79 20.37
C LYS A 49 13.15 7.37 19.28
N ASP A 50 14.10 6.61 18.79
CA ASP A 50 14.96 7.02 17.69
C ASP A 50 14.25 6.76 16.37
N GLU A 51 14.06 7.81 15.59
CA GLU A 51 13.34 7.73 14.31
C GLU A 51 14.02 6.78 13.31
N LYS A 52 15.34 6.78 13.28
CA LYS A 52 16.08 5.89 12.38
C LYS A 52 15.89 4.42 12.74
N ASP A 53 15.97 4.10 14.03
CA ASP A 53 15.76 2.73 14.49
C ASP A 53 14.33 2.28 14.24
N ALA A 54 13.35 3.15 14.49
CA ALA A 54 11.96 2.85 14.26
C ALA A 54 11.67 2.59 12.78
N LYS A 55 12.19 3.41 11.89
CA LYS A 55 12.01 3.22 10.43
C LYS A 55 12.67 1.94 9.95
N LYS A 56 13.86 1.63 10.45
CA LYS A 56 14.56 0.41 10.10
C LYS A 56 13.78 -0.83 10.52
N ASN A 57 13.22 -0.82 11.72
CA ASN A 57 12.36 -1.90 12.18
C ASN A 57 11.13 -2.06 11.29
N VAL A 58 10.49 -0.96 10.91
CA VAL A 58 9.31 -0.99 10.05
C VAL A 58 9.66 -1.50 8.65
N GLU A 59 10.82 -1.15 8.13
CA GLU A 59 11.29 -1.75 6.86
C GLU A 59 11.37 -3.27 6.96
N ASP A 60 11.92 -3.79 8.04
CA ASP A 60 11.97 -5.24 8.27
C ASP A 60 10.58 -5.84 8.37
N MET A 61 9.65 -5.16 9.05
CA MET A 61 8.25 -5.61 9.11
C MET A 61 7.62 -5.68 7.72
N CYS A 62 7.87 -4.68 6.88
CA CYS A 62 7.37 -4.67 5.51
C CYS A 62 7.89 -5.86 4.71
N LYS A 63 9.19 -6.12 4.80
CA LYS A 63 9.83 -7.21 4.06
C LYS A 63 9.38 -8.59 4.54
N LYS A 64 9.09 -8.73 5.84
CA LYS A 64 8.77 -10.03 6.44
C LYS A 64 7.28 -10.35 6.44
N LEU A 65 6.42 -9.33 6.46
CA LEU A 65 5.00 -9.55 6.68
C LEU A 65 4.09 -8.60 5.90
N LEU A 66 4.33 -7.29 5.95
CA LEU A 66 3.34 -6.31 5.50
C LEU A 66 3.18 -6.24 4.00
N ALA A 67 4.25 -6.48 3.25
CA ALA A 67 4.24 -6.42 1.79
C ALA A 67 4.75 -7.73 1.20
N ASN A 68 4.09 -8.16 0.12
CA ASN A 68 4.61 -9.26 -0.70
C ASN A 68 5.48 -8.64 -1.80
N LEU A 69 6.80 -8.66 -1.62
CA LEU A 69 7.74 -7.95 -2.48
C LEU A 69 7.82 -8.49 -3.91
N VAL A 70 7.22 -9.66 -4.17
CA VAL A 70 7.09 -10.17 -5.54
C VAL A 70 6.10 -9.34 -6.34
N ILE A 71 5.01 -8.91 -5.71
CA ILE A 71 3.89 -8.25 -6.39
C ILE A 71 3.56 -6.85 -5.84
N GLU A 72 4.20 -6.45 -4.75
CA GLU A 72 3.88 -5.19 -4.06
C GLU A 72 5.13 -4.37 -3.80
N ASP A 73 4.94 -3.05 -3.77
CA ASP A 73 5.93 -2.10 -3.28
C ASP A 73 5.41 -1.49 -1.98
N TYR A 74 6.31 -0.98 -1.15
CA TYR A 74 5.92 -0.25 0.04
C TYR A 74 6.64 1.09 0.12
N LYS A 75 6.02 2.01 0.85
CA LYS A 75 6.61 3.33 1.12
C LYS A 75 6.34 3.70 2.58
N ILE A 76 7.39 4.04 3.30
CA ILE A 76 7.28 4.58 4.65
C ILE A 76 7.15 6.10 4.52
N LEU A 77 6.07 6.62 5.07
CA LEU A 77 5.76 8.05 5.00
C LEU A 77 6.48 8.89 6.06
#